data_2f7d4485417d710ce0aa973ac32e4f52
#
_entry.id   2f7d4485417d710ce0aa973ac32e4f52
#
_cell.length_a   1.000
_cell.length_b   1.000
_cell.length_c   1.000
_cell.angle_alpha   90.00
_cell.angle_beta   90.00
_cell.angle_gamma   90.00
#
_symmetry.space_group_name_H-M   'P 1'
#
loop_
_entity.id
_entity.type
_entity.pdbx_description
1 polymer ?
#
loop_
_entity_poly.entity_id
_entity_poly.type
_entity_poly.pdbx_seq_one_letter_code
_entity_poly.pdbx_strand_id
1 'polypeptide(L)'
;ENAAFARALDQAGIVFIGPRADTIELMGDKVRARNFVAERGFPVAPGAVEDDDPATFVERALQVGTPLLIKPSAGGGGKGMRIVRDLAQLESELATARREGERYFGDGRLFVERYVERPRHIEVQVLGDESGQVIHLWERECSVQRRFQKIIEETPSPALTSKQRRDICEAAAG
;
A
#
# COMPACT_ATOMS: atom_id res chain seq x y z
N GLU A 1 10.15 5.84 8.72
CA GLU A 1 10.14 4.60 7.90
C GLU A 1 11.56 4.06 7.69
N ASN A 2 12.34 3.95 8.78
CA ASN A 2 13.72 3.44 8.73
C ASN A 2 13.91 2.39 9.83
N ALA A 3 13.86 1.13 9.47
CA ALA A 3 13.99 0.01 10.40
C ALA A 3 15.39 -0.07 11.06
N ALA A 4 16.45 0.31 10.31
CA ALA A 4 17.82 0.32 10.86
C ALA A 4 17.96 1.38 11.97
N PHE A 5 17.33 2.53 11.79
CA PHE A 5 17.29 3.58 12.82
C PHE A 5 16.52 3.11 14.06
N ALA A 6 15.36 2.48 13.88
CA ALA A 6 14.59 1.93 15.00
C ALA A 6 15.41 0.89 15.80
N ARG A 7 16.13 -0.03 15.11
CA ARG A 7 17.03 -1.00 15.77
C ARG A 7 18.19 -0.32 16.50
N ALA A 8 18.76 0.74 15.93
CA ALA A 8 19.86 1.45 16.60
C ALA A 8 19.39 2.15 17.88
N LEU A 9 18.17 2.69 17.92
CA LEU A 9 17.57 3.25 19.13
C LEU A 9 17.35 2.18 20.20
N ASP A 10 16.79 1.03 19.80
CA ASP A 10 16.56 -0.12 20.68
C ASP A 10 17.88 -0.61 21.31
N GLN A 11 18.94 -0.79 20.52
CA GLN A 11 20.26 -1.16 20.98
C GLN A 11 20.89 -0.11 21.91
N ALA A 12 20.54 1.15 21.76
CA ALA A 12 20.99 2.23 22.63
C ALA A 12 20.14 2.41 23.89
N GLY A 13 19.09 1.58 24.09
CA GLY A 13 18.14 1.69 25.21
C GLY A 13 17.26 2.93 25.15
N ILE A 14 17.08 3.51 23.96
CA ILE A 14 16.24 4.69 23.74
C ILE A 14 14.86 4.23 23.29
N VAL A 15 13.82 4.65 24.03
CA VAL A 15 12.44 4.31 23.70
C VAL A 15 12.03 5.00 22.41
N PHE A 16 11.69 4.22 21.40
CA PHE A 16 11.16 4.72 20.14
C PHE A 16 9.63 4.71 20.14
N ILE A 17 9.02 5.90 20.05
CA ILE A 17 7.56 6.01 19.91
C ILE A 17 7.20 5.79 18.45
N GLY A 18 6.87 4.55 18.11
CA GLY A 18 6.56 4.12 16.73
C GLY A 18 6.49 2.60 16.63
N PRO A 19 6.26 2.08 15.42
CA PRO A 19 6.21 0.63 15.21
C PRO A 19 7.59 -0.01 15.42
N ARG A 20 7.59 -1.32 15.72
CA ARG A 20 8.81 -2.11 15.84
C ARG A 20 9.56 -2.15 14.50
N ALA A 21 10.86 -2.37 14.55
CA ALA A 21 11.71 -2.40 13.36
C ALA A 21 11.29 -3.47 12.33
N ASP A 22 10.84 -4.64 12.81
CA ASP A 22 10.30 -5.71 11.96
C ASP A 22 8.99 -5.31 11.26
N THR A 23 8.12 -4.58 11.97
CA THR A 23 6.89 -4.02 11.40
C THR A 23 7.21 -2.96 10.35
N ILE A 24 8.19 -2.08 10.60
CA ILE A 24 8.64 -1.07 9.64
C ILE A 24 9.17 -1.75 8.36
N GLU A 25 9.95 -2.81 8.48
CA GLU A 25 10.44 -3.58 7.33
C GLU A 25 9.32 -4.24 6.53
N LEU A 26 8.38 -4.89 7.25
CA LEU A 26 7.25 -5.55 6.62
C LEU A 26 6.38 -4.56 5.85
N MET A 27 6.02 -3.45 6.49
CA MET A 27 5.13 -2.43 5.90
C MET A 27 5.83 -1.55 4.86
N GLY A 28 7.17 -1.50 4.89
CA GLY A 28 7.98 -0.82 3.87
C GLY A 28 7.99 -1.53 2.52
N ASP A 29 7.75 -2.82 2.50
CA ASP A 29 7.62 -3.63 1.28
C ASP A 29 6.13 -3.79 0.94
N LYS A 30 5.69 -3.14 -0.14
CA LYS A 30 4.27 -3.09 -0.53
C LYS A 30 3.67 -4.45 -0.82
N VAL A 31 4.47 -5.36 -1.40
CA VAL A 31 4.03 -6.71 -1.75
C VAL A 31 3.89 -7.54 -0.48
N ARG A 32 4.91 -7.53 0.38
CA ARG A 32 4.88 -8.26 1.64
C ARG A 32 3.76 -7.76 2.56
N ALA A 33 3.58 -6.44 2.68
CA ALA A 33 2.50 -5.85 3.46
C ALA A 33 1.13 -6.28 2.95
N ARG A 34 0.93 -6.24 1.62
CA ARG A 34 -0.31 -6.67 0.99
C ARG A 34 -0.62 -8.15 1.27
N ASN A 35 0.35 -9.02 1.06
CA ASN A 35 0.18 -10.46 1.30
C ASN A 35 -0.10 -10.74 2.78
N PHE A 36 0.64 -10.10 3.67
CA PHE A 36 0.46 -10.22 5.13
C PHE A 36 -0.97 -9.89 5.59
N VAL A 37 -1.56 -8.80 5.07
CA VAL A 37 -2.94 -8.43 5.44
C VAL A 37 -3.97 -9.30 4.75
N ALA A 38 -3.73 -9.72 3.49
CA ALA A 38 -4.61 -10.60 2.75
C ALA A 38 -4.72 -12.00 3.41
N GLU A 39 -3.61 -12.59 3.86
CA GLU A 39 -3.55 -13.86 4.58
C GLU A 39 -4.34 -13.83 5.91
N ARG A 40 -4.54 -12.64 6.48
CA ARG A 40 -5.35 -12.42 7.69
C ARG A 40 -6.80 -12.09 7.39
N GLY A 41 -7.23 -12.22 6.15
CA GLY A 41 -8.61 -12.01 5.73
C GLY A 41 -9.03 -10.54 5.56
N PHE A 42 -8.10 -9.60 5.60
CA PHE A 42 -8.40 -8.20 5.31
C PHE A 42 -8.55 -7.99 3.80
N PRO A 43 -9.51 -7.15 3.38
CA PRO A 43 -9.72 -6.88 1.97
C PRO A 43 -8.53 -6.09 1.38
N VAL A 44 -8.03 -6.58 0.25
CA VAL A 44 -7.02 -5.89 -0.56
C VAL A 44 -7.55 -5.69 -1.97
N ALA A 45 -7.04 -4.69 -2.68
CA ALA A 45 -7.40 -4.51 -4.08
C ALA A 45 -7.02 -5.76 -4.88
N PRO A 46 -7.88 -6.25 -5.80
CA PRO A 46 -7.50 -7.33 -6.70
C PRO A 46 -6.20 -6.98 -7.43
N GLY A 47 -5.28 -7.91 -7.52
CA GLY A 47 -3.97 -7.65 -8.14
C GLY A 47 -3.16 -8.91 -8.37
N ALA A 48 -2.06 -8.76 -9.09
CA ALA A 48 -1.08 -9.79 -9.37
C ALA A 48 0.33 -9.27 -9.07
N VAL A 49 1.12 -10.07 -8.39
CA VAL A 49 2.52 -9.80 -8.07
C VAL A 49 3.41 -10.67 -8.94
N GLU A 50 4.41 -10.09 -9.56
CA GLU A 50 5.30 -10.82 -10.46
C GLU A 50 6.11 -11.89 -9.72
N ASP A 51 6.58 -11.58 -8.52
CA ASP A 51 7.40 -12.49 -7.71
C ASP A 51 6.68 -13.78 -7.30
N ASP A 52 5.33 -13.78 -7.25
CA ASP A 52 4.55 -14.97 -6.87
C ASP A 52 4.72 -16.07 -7.93
N ASP A 53 4.63 -15.72 -9.21
CA ASP A 53 4.89 -16.58 -10.36
C ASP A 53 5.12 -15.74 -11.62
N PRO A 54 6.39 -15.48 -12.00
CA PRO A 54 6.71 -14.67 -13.17
C PRO A 54 6.17 -15.24 -14.48
N ALA A 55 6.06 -16.58 -14.60
CA ALA A 55 5.62 -17.21 -15.84
C ALA A 55 4.13 -16.95 -16.14
N THR A 56 3.30 -16.84 -15.11
CA THR A 56 1.85 -16.57 -15.23
C THR A 56 1.47 -15.13 -14.91
N PHE A 57 2.45 -14.25 -14.68
CA PHE A 57 2.18 -12.87 -14.24
C PHE A 57 1.27 -12.10 -15.20
N VAL A 58 1.53 -12.17 -16.52
CA VAL A 58 0.71 -11.47 -17.53
C VAL A 58 -0.72 -12.01 -17.53
N GLU A 59 -0.89 -13.33 -17.46
CA GLU A 59 -2.21 -13.96 -17.42
C GLU A 59 -2.99 -13.53 -16.16
N ARG A 60 -2.34 -13.55 -14.99
CA ARG A 60 -2.94 -13.10 -13.73
C ARG A 60 -3.28 -11.62 -13.76
N ALA A 61 -2.43 -10.78 -14.38
CA ALA A 61 -2.70 -9.36 -14.58
C ALA A 61 -3.94 -9.13 -15.49
N LEU A 62 -4.10 -9.93 -16.54
CA LEU A 62 -5.30 -9.87 -17.40
C LEU A 62 -6.58 -10.19 -16.61
N GLN A 63 -6.52 -11.13 -15.64
CA GLN A 63 -7.67 -11.49 -14.80
C GLN A 63 -8.08 -10.37 -13.83
N VAL A 64 -7.18 -9.46 -13.46
CA VAL A 64 -7.53 -8.28 -12.63
C VAL A 64 -8.54 -7.40 -13.35
N GLY A 65 -8.48 -7.32 -14.69
CA GLY A 65 -9.38 -6.53 -15.54
C GLY A 65 -9.07 -5.02 -15.46
N THR A 66 -9.53 -4.26 -16.48
CA THR A 66 -9.32 -2.80 -16.58
C THR A 66 -10.32 -1.99 -15.74
N PRO A 67 -9.95 -0.78 -15.31
CA PRO A 67 -8.62 -0.19 -15.44
C PRO A 67 -7.62 -0.81 -14.46
N LEU A 68 -6.37 -0.95 -14.90
CA LEU A 68 -5.25 -1.49 -14.11
C LEU A 68 -4.28 -0.39 -13.72
N LEU A 69 -3.59 -0.56 -12.61
CA LEU A 69 -2.43 0.22 -12.21
C LEU A 69 -1.22 -0.68 -12.13
N ILE A 70 -0.24 -0.43 -12.99
CA ILE A 70 1.07 -1.07 -12.93
C ILE A 70 1.95 -0.25 -11.98
N LYS A 71 2.66 -0.91 -11.09
CA LYS A 71 3.58 -0.29 -10.12
C LYS A 71 4.90 -1.05 -10.09
N PRO A 72 6.05 -0.36 -10.04
CA PRO A 72 7.30 -0.99 -9.63
C PRO A 72 7.18 -1.52 -8.20
N SER A 73 7.75 -2.70 -7.93
CA SER A 73 7.80 -3.29 -6.59
C SER A 73 8.66 -2.45 -5.66
N ALA A 74 9.78 -1.91 -6.18
CA ALA A 74 10.62 -0.97 -5.48
C ALA A 74 10.19 0.49 -5.72
N GLY A 75 10.50 1.36 -4.76
CA GLY A 75 10.30 2.80 -4.88
C GLY A 75 8.96 3.32 -4.36
N GLY A 76 8.80 4.64 -4.43
CA GLY A 76 7.65 5.38 -3.89
C GLY A 76 7.35 6.68 -4.66
N GLY A 77 6.36 7.44 -4.18
CA GLY A 77 6.03 8.74 -4.76
C GLY A 77 5.42 8.70 -6.15
N GLY A 78 4.90 7.57 -6.59
CA GLY A 78 4.19 7.44 -7.88
C GLY A 78 5.08 7.36 -9.11
N LYS A 79 6.40 7.30 -8.97
CA LYS A 79 7.32 7.15 -10.10
C LYS A 79 7.18 5.77 -10.73
N GLY A 80 7.15 5.71 -12.07
CA GLY A 80 7.01 4.47 -12.84
C GLY A 80 5.62 3.83 -12.79
N MET A 81 4.62 4.48 -12.16
CA MET A 81 3.24 3.99 -12.18
C MET A 81 2.56 4.30 -13.51
N ARG A 82 1.80 3.33 -14.02
CA ARG A 82 1.10 3.44 -15.31
C ARG A 82 -0.31 2.89 -15.20
N ILE A 83 -1.28 3.65 -15.72
CA ILE A 83 -2.68 3.23 -15.77
C ILE A 83 -2.96 2.62 -17.13
N VAL A 84 -3.43 1.37 -17.14
CA VAL A 84 -3.84 0.64 -18.35
C VAL A 84 -5.35 0.57 -18.40
N ARG A 85 -5.93 1.13 -19.46
CA ARG A 85 -7.38 1.10 -19.69
C ARG A 85 -7.78 0.14 -20.82
N ASP A 86 -6.83 -0.22 -21.66
CA ASP A 86 -7.00 -1.19 -22.74
C ASP A 86 -6.02 -2.36 -22.54
N LEU A 87 -6.57 -3.56 -22.37
CA LEU A 87 -5.77 -4.76 -22.17
C LEU A 87 -4.83 -5.08 -23.34
N ALA A 88 -5.14 -4.64 -24.56
CA ALA A 88 -4.24 -4.78 -25.69
C ALA A 88 -2.89 -4.05 -25.49
N GLN A 89 -2.84 -3.06 -24.61
CA GLN A 89 -1.62 -2.32 -24.30
C GLN A 89 -0.86 -2.89 -23.11
N LEU A 90 -1.40 -3.89 -22.40
CA LEU A 90 -0.85 -4.34 -21.12
C LEU A 90 0.61 -4.77 -21.24
N GLU A 91 0.96 -5.62 -22.21
CA GLU A 91 2.34 -6.11 -22.35
C GLU A 91 3.34 -4.99 -22.64
N SER A 92 2.96 -4.05 -23.52
CA SER A 92 3.82 -2.90 -23.85
C SER A 92 4.01 -1.96 -22.66
N GLU A 93 2.96 -1.76 -21.85
CA GLU A 93 3.02 -0.94 -20.65
C GLU A 93 3.81 -1.62 -19.52
N LEU A 94 3.69 -2.94 -19.36
CA LEU A 94 4.53 -3.72 -18.46
C LEU A 94 6.02 -3.62 -18.84
N ALA A 95 6.33 -3.81 -20.13
CA ALA A 95 7.71 -3.70 -20.60
C ALA A 95 8.29 -2.29 -20.37
N THR A 96 7.49 -1.26 -20.50
CA THR A 96 7.91 0.13 -20.25
C THR A 96 8.09 0.40 -18.77
N ALA A 97 7.14 -0.02 -17.91
CA ALA A 97 7.24 0.11 -16.48
C ALA A 97 8.47 -0.61 -15.91
N ARG A 98 8.80 -1.80 -16.44
CA ARG A 98 9.98 -2.57 -16.04
C ARG A 98 11.27 -1.81 -16.33
N ARG A 99 11.42 -1.25 -17.55
CA ARG A 99 12.60 -0.43 -17.90
C ARG A 99 12.73 0.80 -17.02
N GLU A 100 11.61 1.46 -16.71
CA GLU A 100 11.59 2.60 -15.80
C GLU A 100 11.94 2.20 -14.37
N GLY A 101 11.39 1.11 -13.85
CA GLY A 101 11.71 0.56 -12.54
C GLY A 101 13.20 0.24 -12.39
N GLU A 102 13.75 -0.47 -13.37
CA GLU A 102 15.18 -0.78 -13.42
C GLU A 102 16.04 0.48 -13.43
N ARG A 103 15.67 1.46 -14.25
CA ARG A 103 16.43 2.71 -14.37
C ARG A 103 16.39 3.58 -13.12
N TYR A 104 15.22 3.69 -12.46
CA TYR A 104 15.03 4.59 -11.32
C TYR A 104 15.35 3.97 -9.97
N PHE A 105 15.18 2.66 -9.84
CA PHE A 105 15.25 1.97 -8.56
C PHE A 105 16.22 0.79 -8.56
N GLY A 106 16.81 0.43 -9.72
CA GLY A 106 17.65 -0.76 -9.86
C GLY A 106 16.85 -2.08 -9.73
N ASP A 107 15.54 -2.02 -9.89
CA ASP A 107 14.63 -3.15 -9.73
C ASP A 107 13.49 -3.04 -10.73
N GLY A 108 13.45 -3.98 -11.68
CA GLY A 108 12.43 -4.04 -12.72
C GLY A 108 11.20 -4.86 -12.36
N ARG A 109 11.11 -5.41 -11.15
CA ARG A 109 9.95 -6.20 -10.71
C ARG A 109 8.71 -5.34 -10.60
N LEU A 110 7.59 -5.92 -10.99
CA LEU A 110 6.32 -5.21 -11.08
C LEU A 110 5.24 -5.89 -10.25
N PHE A 111 4.25 -5.11 -9.89
CA PHE A 111 2.93 -5.64 -9.54
C PHE A 111 1.82 -4.82 -10.19
N VAL A 112 0.69 -5.46 -10.39
CA VAL A 112 -0.51 -4.87 -10.97
C VAL A 112 -1.63 -4.93 -9.97
N GLU A 113 -2.43 -3.90 -9.91
CA GLU A 113 -3.66 -3.89 -9.11
C GLU A 113 -4.80 -3.24 -9.88
N ARG A 114 -6.03 -3.49 -9.43
CA ARG A 114 -7.20 -2.76 -9.91
C ARG A 114 -7.01 -1.27 -9.62
N TYR A 115 -7.12 -0.45 -10.68
CA TYR A 115 -7.14 1.00 -10.51
C TYR A 115 -8.54 1.45 -10.07
N VAL A 116 -8.61 2.09 -8.92
CA VAL A 116 -9.85 2.64 -8.40
C VAL A 116 -9.99 4.07 -8.91
N GLU A 117 -11.00 4.29 -9.76
CA GLU A 117 -11.30 5.63 -10.26
C GLU A 117 -12.04 6.45 -9.20
N ARG A 118 -11.63 7.70 -9.02
CA ARG A 118 -12.21 8.61 -8.01
C ARG A 118 -12.23 8.00 -6.59
N PRO A 119 -11.08 7.53 -6.08
CA PRO A 119 -11.03 6.90 -4.77
C PRO A 119 -11.28 7.91 -3.66
N ARG A 120 -11.74 7.41 -2.51
CA ARG A 120 -11.62 8.12 -1.24
C ARG A 120 -10.45 7.55 -0.47
N HIS A 121 -9.56 8.44 -0.04
CA HIS A 121 -8.42 8.06 0.79
C HIS A 121 -8.82 8.22 2.26
N ILE A 122 -9.08 7.10 2.90
CA ILE A 122 -9.42 7.02 4.31
C ILE A 122 -8.28 6.34 5.04
N GLU A 123 -7.80 6.91 6.11
CA GLU A 123 -6.78 6.32 6.98
C GLU A 123 -7.27 6.27 8.42
N VAL A 124 -6.78 5.31 9.18
CA VAL A 124 -7.11 5.15 10.61
C VAL A 124 -5.85 5.33 11.43
N GLN A 125 -5.93 6.18 12.45
CA GLN A 125 -4.85 6.31 13.42
C GLN A 125 -4.96 5.22 14.47
N VAL A 126 -3.90 4.48 14.66
CA VAL A 126 -3.80 3.45 15.71
C VAL A 126 -2.67 3.77 16.68
N LEU A 127 -2.85 3.34 17.93
CA LEU A 127 -1.83 3.37 18.98
C LEU A 127 -1.79 1.98 19.63
N GLY A 128 -0.58 1.46 19.81
CA GLY A 128 -0.34 0.23 20.57
C GLY A 128 0.56 0.51 21.78
N ASP A 129 0.32 -0.20 22.85
CA ASP A 129 1.16 -0.16 24.05
C ASP A 129 2.05 -1.42 24.18
N GLU A 130 2.90 -1.44 25.20
CA GLU A 130 3.79 -2.57 25.48
C GLU A 130 3.06 -3.83 25.94
N SER A 131 1.83 -3.72 26.40
CA SER A 131 0.98 -4.86 26.79
C SER A 131 0.37 -5.59 25.58
N GLY A 132 0.53 -5.01 24.39
CA GLY A 132 -0.08 -5.49 23.14
C GLY A 132 -1.51 -5.01 22.94
N GLN A 133 -1.99 -4.08 23.76
CA GLN A 133 -3.28 -3.44 23.53
C GLN A 133 -3.17 -2.43 22.38
N VAL A 134 -4.08 -2.52 21.42
CA VAL A 134 -4.17 -1.58 20.30
C VAL A 134 -5.52 -0.88 20.36
N ILE A 135 -5.50 0.44 20.19
CA ILE A 135 -6.69 1.27 20.08
C ILE A 135 -6.64 2.09 18.80
N HIS A 136 -7.79 2.50 18.30
CA HIS A 136 -7.88 3.47 17.21
C HIS A 136 -8.33 4.83 17.72
N LEU A 137 -7.87 5.89 17.03
CA LEU A 137 -8.26 7.28 17.26
C LEU A 137 -9.14 7.82 16.14
N TRP A 138 -9.97 6.95 15.58
CA TRP A 138 -10.85 7.21 14.44
C TRP A 138 -10.09 7.42 13.12
N GLU A 139 -10.85 7.70 12.09
CA GLU A 139 -10.35 7.90 10.72
C GLU A 139 -10.09 9.36 10.39
N ARG A 140 -9.29 9.55 9.36
CA ARG A 140 -9.13 10.81 8.62
C ARG A 140 -9.45 10.57 7.16
N GLU A 141 -10.10 11.51 6.50
CA GLU A 141 -10.22 11.56 5.06
C GLU A 141 -9.15 12.50 4.49
N CYS A 142 -8.32 11.95 3.59
CA CYS A 142 -7.18 12.65 2.98
C CYS A 142 -7.30 12.64 1.46
N SER A 143 -8.52 12.68 0.91
CA SER A 143 -8.77 12.55 -0.53
C SER A 143 -8.32 13.77 -1.33
N VAL A 144 -8.29 14.97 -0.71
CA VAL A 144 -7.83 16.20 -1.36
C VAL A 144 -6.31 16.24 -1.36
N GLN A 145 -5.74 15.86 -2.49
CA GLN A 145 -4.29 15.70 -2.65
C GLN A 145 -3.80 16.44 -3.91
N ARG A 146 -2.54 16.88 -3.89
CA ARG A 146 -1.83 17.37 -5.05
C ARG A 146 -0.55 16.55 -5.23
N ARG A 147 -0.43 15.84 -6.34
CA ARG A 147 0.73 15.00 -6.63
C ARG A 147 1.06 14.03 -5.48
N PHE A 148 0.02 13.38 -4.95
CA PHE A 148 0.09 12.45 -3.81
C PHE A 148 0.46 13.08 -2.46
N GLN A 149 0.48 14.42 -2.36
CA GLN A 149 0.62 15.14 -1.11
C GLN A 149 -0.76 15.50 -0.57
N LYS A 150 -1.03 15.17 0.66
CA LYS A 150 -2.26 15.53 1.36
C LYS A 150 -2.30 17.03 1.58
N ILE A 151 -3.37 17.69 1.13
CA ILE A 151 -3.54 19.15 1.25
C ILE A 151 -4.61 19.48 2.29
N ILE A 152 -5.70 18.70 2.30
CA ILE A 152 -6.78 18.86 3.28
C ILE A 152 -7.02 17.49 3.89
N GLU A 153 -7.05 17.47 5.21
CA GLU A 153 -7.44 16.31 6.00
C GLU A 153 -8.62 16.72 6.88
N GLU A 154 -9.64 15.86 6.90
CA GLU A 154 -10.83 16.14 7.70
C GLU A 154 -11.27 14.89 8.49
N THR A 155 -11.86 15.12 9.64
CA THR A 155 -12.48 14.10 10.48
C THR A 155 -13.73 14.68 11.13
N PRO A 156 -14.85 13.93 11.18
CA PRO A 156 -15.05 12.62 10.58
C PRO A 156 -15.18 12.71 9.06
N SER A 157 -14.85 11.60 8.36
CA SER A 157 -15.02 11.52 6.91
C SER A 157 -16.49 11.67 6.50
N PRO A 158 -16.81 12.60 5.59
CA PRO A 158 -18.17 12.75 5.07
C PRO A 158 -18.58 11.59 4.14
N ALA A 159 -17.61 10.77 3.70
CA ALA A 159 -17.84 9.65 2.78
C ALA A 159 -18.31 8.38 3.51
N LEU A 160 -18.16 8.29 4.83
CA LEU A 160 -18.45 7.09 5.60
C LEU A 160 -19.75 7.21 6.39
N THR A 161 -20.55 6.17 6.34
CA THR A 161 -21.63 5.97 7.32
C THR A 161 -21.05 5.61 8.69
N SER A 162 -21.82 5.79 9.76
CA SER A 162 -21.38 5.42 11.12
C SER A 162 -21.02 3.94 11.24
N LYS A 163 -21.67 3.05 10.46
CA LYS A 163 -21.32 1.63 10.42
C LYS A 163 -19.97 1.41 9.74
N GLN A 164 -19.77 1.96 8.55
CA GLN A 164 -18.50 1.82 7.82
C GLN A 164 -17.32 2.37 8.62
N ARG A 165 -17.53 3.50 9.31
CA ARG A 165 -16.50 4.09 10.19
C ARG A 165 -16.09 3.13 11.29
N ARG A 166 -17.06 2.52 12.00
CA ARG A 166 -16.75 1.52 13.03
C ARG A 166 -16.02 0.32 12.43
N ASP A 167 -16.57 -0.26 11.36
CA ASP A 167 -16.01 -1.46 10.72
C ASP A 167 -14.55 -1.26 10.31
N ILE A 168 -14.21 -0.11 9.70
CA ILE A 168 -12.82 0.15 9.25
C ILE A 168 -11.88 0.45 10.42
N CYS A 169 -12.37 1.12 11.46
CA CYS A 169 -11.56 1.43 12.64
C CYS A 169 -11.28 0.17 13.48
N GLU A 170 -12.27 -0.70 13.65
CA GLU A 170 -12.11 -1.98 14.30
C GLU A 170 -11.16 -2.90 13.53
N ALA A 171 -11.30 -2.96 12.19
CA ALA A 171 -10.39 -3.72 11.34
C ALA A 171 -8.93 -3.21 11.40
N ALA A 172 -8.72 -1.92 11.62
CA ALA A 172 -7.38 -1.35 11.74
C ALA A 172 -6.72 -1.61 13.10
N ALA A 173 -7.53 -1.84 14.17
CA ALA A 173 -7.03 -2.11 15.51
C ALA A 173 -6.86 -3.61 15.82
N GLY A 174 -7.53 -4.49 15.06
CA GLY A 174 -7.48 -5.96 15.20
C GLY A 174 -6.36 -6.59 14.42
#